data_b61cf032d2008d087e197d36b66225d2
#
_entry.id   b61cf032d2008d087e197d36b66225d2
#
_cell.length_a   1.000
_cell.length_b   1.000
_cell.length_c   1.000
_cell.angle_alpha   90.00
_cell.angle_beta   90.00
_cell.angle_gamma   90.00
#
_symmetry.space_group_name_H-M   'P 1'
#
loop_
_entity.id
_entity.type
_entity.pdbx_description
1 polymer ?
#
loop_
_entity_poly.entity_id
_entity_poly.type
_entity_poly.pdbx_seq_one_letter_code
_entity_poly.pdbx_strand_id
1 'polypeptide(L)'
;VDVYQGSVAALVPFFVAERDYTYAAASVIVLAASLLSSVVQPLFGALTDRHAIPWLLPASTVLGGLGVALSGVGGSYTLTLVFVALSGIGVAAYHPESARIARAASKGSHSSMGWFSLGGNVGFAAAPVLVTAVIATGGLRFSPLLILPALIGSVLTLPVLRALEKTPSAGKGATAAEGQNDWASFILLSLAVVCRSVVFVGMSTFVAFHVREQTGGGTSAGTAALFVLYLGGAVGTLLGSRLAHRWDRVTVVSTSYLITVAAVAGVVFVPGPAIYLFVALTSVGLYVPFSLQVTLAQDYLPTRVGTASGITLGLMVSVGGLTSPLIGSIADATSLRTALMPLVAMPALSWLLFRTLSEPALPELSAELGDEAEPETASHTAERAGS
;
A
#
# COMPACT_ATOMS: atom_id res chain seq x y z
N VAL A 1 -5.29 11.80 -3.97
CA VAL A 1 -4.10 11.95 -3.11
C VAL A 1 -3.03 10.94 -3.52
N ASP A 2 -3.39 9.70 -3.84
CA ASP A 2 -2.44 8.63 -4.24
C ASP A 2 -1.56 8.98 -5.45
N VAL A 3 -2.03 9.86 -6.34
CA VAL A 3 -1.19 10.48 -7.38
C VAL A 3 0.06 11.11 -6.76
N TYR A 4 -0.05 11.81 -5.64
CA TYR A 4 1.09 12.50 -5.01
C TYR A 4 2.05 11.53 -4.33
N GLN A 5 1.53 10.46 -3.75
CA GLN A 5 2.36 9.40 -3.21
C GLN A 5 3.20 8.72 -4.31
N GLY A 6 2.59 8.41 -5.45
CA GLY A 6 3.30 7.90 -6.63
C GLY A 6 4.23 8.92 -7.28
N SER A 7 3.90 10.22 -7.22
CA SER A 7 4.69 11.29 -7.83
C SER A 7 6.06 11.45 -7.18
N VAL A 8 6.21 11.19 -5.89
CA VAL A 8 7.52 11.28 -5.22
C VAL A 8 8.52 10.33 -5.88
N ALA A 9 8.17 9.06 -6.05
CA ALA A 9 9.03 8.09 -6.73
C ALA A 9 9.25 8.44 -8.22
N ALA A 10 8.23 8.96 -8.89
CA ALA A 10 8.31 9.37 -10.29
C ALA A 10 9.21 10.59 -10.51
N LEU A 11 9.37 11.47 -9.51
CA LEU A 11 10.28 12.63 -9.56
C LEU A 11 11.75 12.26 -9.34
N VAL A 12 12.03 11.12 -8.67
CA VAL A 12 13.40 10.69 -8.32
C VAL A 12 14.35 10.70 -9.53
N PRO A 13 14.01 10.14 -10.71
CA PRO A 13 14.89 10.18 -11.88
C PRO A 13 15.22 11.61 -12.36
N PHE A 14 14.30 12.55 -12.19
CA PHE A 14 14.53 13.95 -12.58
C PHE A 14 15.41 14.69 -11.57
N PHE A 15 15.29 14.41 -10.27
CA PHE A 15 16.20 14.92 -9.26
C PHE A 15 17.65 14.45 -9.49
N VAL A 16 17.83 13.17 -9.83
CA VAL A 16 19.15 12.63 -10.18
C VAL A 16 19.70 13.30 -11.44
N ALA A 17 18.86 13.46 -12.49
CA ALA A 17 19.30 13.98 -13.78
C ALA A 17 19.57 15.51 -13.78
N GLU A 18 18.77 16.32 -13.05
CA GLU A 18 18.84 17.78 -13.12
C GLU A 18 19.56 18.42 -11.92
N ARG A 19 19.76 17.66 -10.82
CA ARG A 19 20.40 18.17 -9.59
C ARG A 19 21.61 17.36 -9.17
N ASP A 20 22.03 16.40 -9.98
CA ASP A 20 23.19 15.53 -9.72
C ASP A 20 23.14 14.81 -8.36
N TYR A 21 21.91 14.49 -7.90
CA TYR A 21 21.77 13.72 -6.66
C TYR A 21 22.22 12.28 -6.87
N THR A 22 22.95 11.72 -5.90
CA THR A 22 23.26 10.29 -5.87
C THR A 22 21.99 9.45 -5.66
N TYR A 23 22.05 8.16 -5.95
CA TYR A 23 20.93 7.24 -5.69
C TYR A 23 20.57 7.22 -4.20
N ALA A 24 21.59 7.27 -3.32
CA ALA A 24 21.39 7.37 -1.87
C ALA A 24 20.63 8.65 -1.49
N ALA A 25 21.06 9.82 -1.98
CA ALA A 25 20.38 11.08 -1.70
C ALA A 25 18.94 11.09 -2.23
N ALA A 26 18.73 10.60 -3.45
CA ALA A 26 17.42 10.53 -4.07
C ALA A 26 16.47 9.58 -3.33
N SER A 27 16.99 8.45 -2.80
CA SER A 27 16.19 7.51 -2.02
C SER A 27 15.81 8.04 -0.62
N VAL A 28 16.60 8.94 -0.03
CA VAL A 28 16.22 9.65 1.21
C VAL A 28 15.00 10.56 0.98
N ILE A 29 14.81 11.09 -0.24
CA ILE A 29 13.59 11.83 -0.59
C ILE A 29 12.36 10.94 -0.47
N VAL A 30 12.42 9.70 -1.01
CA VAL A 30 11.34 8.71 -0.89
C VAL A 30 11.13 8.30 0.57
N LEU A 31 12.22 8.12 1.33
CA LEU A 31 12.15 7.84 2.76
C LEU A 31 11.42 8.95 3.52
N ALA A 32 11.73 10.23 3.26
CA ALA A 32 11.12 11.36 3.95
C ALA A 32 9.59 11.37 3.77
N ALA A 33 9.10 11.10 2.55
CA ALA A 33 7.67 10.99 2.28
C ALA A 33 7.03 9.80 3.01
N SER A 34 7.62 8.61 2.87
CA SER A 34 7.04 7.37 3.40
C SER A 34 7.11 7.30 4.92
N LEU A 35 8.19 7.76 5.53
CA LEU A 35 8.35 7.75 6.99
C LEU A 35 7.34 8.69 7.66
N LEU A 36 7.23 9.94 7.18
CA LEU A 36 6.26 10.87 7.74
C LEU A 36 4.83 10.41 7.48
N SER A 37 4.53 9.90 6.30
CA SER A 37 3.22 9.33 6.01
C SER A 37 2.88 8.23 7.02
N SER A 38 3.78 7.32 7.28
CA SER A 38 3.51 6.15 8.14
C SER A 38 3.44 6.49 9.63
N VAL A 39 4.30 7.40 10.11
CA VAL A 39 4.34 7.80 11.55
C VAL A 39 3.16 8.70 11.91
N VAL A 40 2.79 9.59 11.00
CA VAL A 40 1.75 10.60 11.26
C VAL A 40 0.34 10.07 11.00
N GLN A 41 0.18 9.07 10.12
CA GLN A 41 -1.13 8.50 9.75
C GLN A 41 -1.91 7.93 10.96
N PRO A 42 -1.32 7.18 11.90
CA PRO A 42 -2.03 6.72 13.10
C PRO A 42 -2.53 7.87 14.00
N LEU A 43 -1.78 8.99 14.04
CA LEU A 43 -2.19 10.17 14.81
C LEU A 43 -3.45 10.82 14.22
N PHE A 44 -3.50 10.97 12.89
CA PHE A 44 -4.71 11.42 12.21
C PHE A 44 -5.85 10.42 12.32
N GLY A 45 -5.56 9.11 12.29
CA GLY A 45 -6.55 8.07 12.53
C GLY A 45 -7.21 8.24 13.91
N ALA A 46 -6.41 8.33 14.96
CA ALA A 46 -6.91 8.54 16.33
C ALA A 46 -7.66 9.88 16.51
N LEU A 47 -7.27 10.91 15.77
CA LEU A 47 -7.95 12.20 15.77
C LEU A 47 -9.31 12.11 15.09
N THR A 48 -9.40 11.49 13.91
CA THR A 48 -10.64 11.34 13.13
C THR A 48 -11.60 10.32 13.73
N ASP A 49 -11.13 9.37 14.54
CA ASP A 49 -11.96 8.47 15.33
C ASP A 49 -12.72 9.21 16.44
N ARG A 50 -12.11 10.26 17.01
CA ARG A 50 -12.72 11.07 18.07
C ARG A 50 -13.60 12.20 17.51
N HIS A 51 -13.15 12.79 16.40
CA HIS A 51 -13.81 13.96 15.81
C HIS A 51 -13.90 13.76 14.29
N ALA A 52 -15.12 13.78 13.74
CA ALA A 52 -15.29 13.83 12.30
C ALA A 52 -14.76 15.18 11.77
N ILE A 53 -13.75 15.14 10.90
CA ILE A 53 -13.12 16.35 10.35
C ILE A 53 -13.17 16.31 8.82
N PRO A 54 -14.35 16.42 8.20
CA PRO A 54 -14.50 16.26 6.75
C PRO A 54 -13.69 17.24 5.92
N TRP A 55 -13.46 18.47 6.41
CA TRP A 55 -12.61 19.46 5.74
C TRP A 55 -11.15 19.04 5.64
N LEU A 56 -10.74 18.02 6.41
CA LEU A 56 -9.39 17.45 6.30
C LEU A 56 -9.13 16.87 4.91
N LEU A 57 -10.15 16.37 4.19
CA LEU A 57 -10.00 15.86 2.83
C LEU A 57 -9.45 16.91 1.84
N PRO A 58 -10.10 18.05 1.61
CA PRO A 58 -9.55 19.04 0.69
C PRO A 58 -8.25 19.65 1.20
N ALA A 59 -8.12 19.93 2.50
CA ALA A 59 -6.92 20.53 3.08
C ALA A 59 -5.70 19.61 2.91
N SER A 60 -5.82 18.33 3.24
CA SER A 60 -4.74 17.35 3.10
C SER A 60 -4.39 17.07 1.63
N THR A 61 -5.38 17.09 0.74
CA THR A 61 -5.16 16.97 -0.71
C THR A 61 -4.33 18.14 -1.24
N VAL A 62 -4.66 19.37 -0.85
CA VAL A 62 -3.87 20.57 -1.23
C VAL A 62 -2.49 20.50 -0.62
N LEU A 63 -2.36 20.10 0.66
CA LEU A 63 -1.07 19.97 1.33
C LEU A 63 -0.16 18.97 0.63
N GLY A 64 -0.71 17.79 0.28
CA GLY A 64 0.00 16.74 -0.46
C GLY A 64 0.47 17.23 -1.84
N GLY A 65 -0.42 17.91 -2.57
CA GLY A 65 -0.12 18.49 -3.87
C GLY A 65 0.88 19.63 -3.81
N LEU A 66 0.77 20.52 -2.83
CA LEU A 66 1.70 21.66 -2.62
C LEU A 66 3.10 21.14 -2.32
N GLY A 67 3.23 20.12 -1.46
CA GLY A 67 4.52 19.52 -1.14
C GLY A 67 5.22 18.97 -2.39
N VAL A 68 4.54 18.19 -3.22
CA VAL A 68 5.09 17.68 -4.49
C VAL A 68 5.40 18.84 -5.45
N ALA A 69 4.51 19.80 -5.60
CA ALA A 69 4.68 20.92 -6.50
C ALA A 69 5.92 21.78 -6.15
N LEU A 70 6.15 22.04 -4.88
CA LEU A 70 7.29 22.85 -4.42
C LEU A 70 8.61 22.08 -4.37
N SER A 71 8.59 20.76 -4.34
CA SER A 71 9.79 19.92 -4.24
C SER A 71 10.77 20.13 -5.41
N GLY A 72 10.25 20.37 -6.61
CA GLY A 72 11.08 20.60 -7.81
C GLY A 72 11.66 22.01 -7.92
N VAL A 73 11.09 23.02 -7.26
CA VAL A 73 11.58 24.40 -7.29
C VAL A 73 12.36 24.81 -6.04
N GLY A 74 12.39 23.95 -5.00
CA GLY A 74 13.23 24.18 -3.82
C GLY A 74 14.70 24.32 -4.22
N GLY A 75 15.33 25.43 -3.83
CA GLY A 75 16.70 25.78 -4.24
C GLY A 75 17.80 24.93 -3.56
N SER A 76 17.44 23.98 -2.67
CA SER A 76 18.38 23.12 -1.96
C SER A 76 17.81 21.73 -1.69
N TYR A 77 18.70 20.77 -1.43
CA TYR A 77 18.32 19.41 -1.05
C TYR A 77 17.43 19.37 0.20
N THR A 78 17.77 20.17 1.21
CA THR A 78 16.98 20.28 2.44
C THR A 78 15.56 20.76 2.17
N LEU A 79 15.37 21.77 1.32
CA LEU A 79 14.03 22.25 0.95
C LEU A 79 13.26 21.19 0.18
N THR A 80 13.90 20.44 -0.71
CA THR A 80 13.27 19.29 -1.40
C THR A 80 12.77 18.28 -0.38
N LEU A 81 13.59 17.90 0.61
CA LEU A 81 13.18 16.98 1.69
C LEU A 81 12.00 17.53 2.50
N VAL A 82 12.04 18.79 2.89
CA VAL A 82 10.95 19.43 3.66
C VAL A 82 9.64 19.41 2.87
N PHE A 83 9.68 19.77 1.59
CA PHE A 83 8.47 19.79 0.78
C PHE A 83 7.91 18.38 0.52
N VAL A 84 8.76 17.41 0.26
CA VAL A 84 8.33 16.02 0.09
C VAL A 84 7.79 15.44 1.40
N ALA A 85 8.41 15.76 2.53
CA ALA A 85 7.92 15.41 3.85
C ALA A 85 6.54 16.01 4.14
N LEU A 86 6.32 17.27 3.75
CA LEU A 86 5.03 17.96 3.84
C LEU A 86 3.97 17.26 2.99
N SER A 87 4.33 16.80 1.79
CA SER A 87 3.45 15.96 0.97
C SER A 87 3.08 14.67 1.69
N GLY A 88 4.04 13.98 2.33
CA GLY A 88 3.81 12.79 3.13
C GLY A 88 2.81 13.01 4.27
N ILE A 89 2.89 14.16 4.96
CA ILE A 89 1.91 14.55 5.99
C ILE A 89 0.51 14.73 5.39
N GLY A 90 0.40 15.37 4.22
CA GLY A 90 -0.86 15.52 3.51
C GLY A 90 -1.48 14.16 3.15
N VAL A 91 -0.68 13.23 2.65
CA VAL A 91 -1.10 11.85 2.36
C VAL A 91 -1.57 11.14 3.64
N ALA A 92 -0.82 11.26 4.74
CA ALA A 92 -1.15 10.66 6.03
C ALA A 92 -2.48 11.15 6.59
N ALA A 93 -2.76 12.44 6.47
CA ALA A 93 -3.97 13.06 6.97
C ALA A 93 -5.22 12.68 6.15
N TYR A 94 -5.04 12.44 4.85
CA TYR A 94 -6.13 12.12 3.93
C TYR A 94 -6.72 10.71 4.16
N HIS A 95 -5.86 9.70 4.30
CA HIS A 95 -6.28 8.30 4.25
C HIS A 95 -7.28 7.88 5.33
N PRO A 96 -7.10 8.20 6.63
CA PRO A 96 -8.05 7.79 7.65
C PRO A 96 -9.45 8.37 7.43
N GLU A 97 -9.51 9.67 7.15
CA GLU A 97 -10.79 10.37 6.96
C GLU A 97 -11.48 9.95 5.66
N SER A 98 -10.73 9.77 4.55
CA SER A 98 -11.28 9.30 3.29
C SER A 98 -11.84 7.88 3.39
N ALA A 99 -11.14 6.98 4.09
CA ALA A 99 -11.60 5.62 4.33
C ALA A 99 -12.87 5.60 5.21
N ARG A 100 -12.93 6.46 6.25
CA ARG A 100 -14.11 6.62 7.10
C ARG A 100 -15.33 7.07 6.29
N ILE A 101 -15.14 8.09 5.45
CA ILE A 101 -16.22 8.64 4.60
C ILE A 101 -16.64 7.63 3.53
N ALA A 102 -15.69 6.95 2.88
CA ALA A 102 -15.98 5.91 1.89
C ALA A 102 -16.78 4.75 2.51
N ARG A 103 -16.42 4.32 3.72
CA ARG A 103 -17.16 3.29 4.46
C ARG A 103 -18.58 3.73 4.77
N ALA A 104 -18.79 4.96 5.25
CA ALA A 104 -20.11 5.51 5.53
C ALA A 104 -20.96 5.60 4.24
N ALA A 105 -20.35 6.07 3.14
CA ALA A 105 -21.04 6.20 1.86
C ALA A 105 -21.36 4.84 1.21
N SER A 106 -20.53 3.82 1.44
CA SER A 106 -20.71 2.48 0.88
C SER A 106 -21.87 1.70 1.48
N LYS A 107 -22.39 2.12 2.67
CA LYS A 107 -23.48 1.45 3.40
C LYS A 107 -23.27 -0.06 3.55
N GLY A 108 -22.02 -0.49 3.77
CA GLY A 108 -21.64 -1.91 3.86
C GLY A 108 -21.40 -2.63 2.53
N SER A 109 -21.52 -1.93 1.39
CA SER A 109 -21.27 -2.53 0.08
C SER A 109 -19.77 -2.72 -0.18
N HIS A 110 -19.34 -3.98 -0.29
CA HIS A 110 -17.96 -4.34 -0.68
C HIS A 110 -17.57 -3.81 -2.07
N SER A 111 -18.52 -3.80 -3.01
CA SER A 111 -18.31 -3.28 -4.37
C SER A 111 -17.97 -1.79 -4.34
N SER A 112 -18.68 -0.99 -3.55
CA SER A 112 -18.42 0.45 -3.44
C SER A 112 -17.06 0.74 -2.80
N MET A 113 -16.63 -0.04 -1.80
CA MET A 113 -15.28 0.03 -1.25
C MET A 113 -14.21 -0.38 -2.26
N GLY A 114 -14.52 -1.36 -3.13
CA GLY A 114 -13.66 -1.75 -4.24
C GLY A 114 -13.41 -0.61 -5.23
N TRP A 115 -14.43 0.18 -5.58
CA TRP A 115 -14.29 1.37 -6.43
C TRP A 115 -13.42 2.44 -5.78
N PHE A 116 -13.55 2.65 -4.46
CA PHE A 116 -12.68 3.56 -3.72
C PHE A 116 -11.20 3.13 -3.80
N SER A 117 -10.91 1.86 -3.55
CA SER A 117 -9.55 1.30 -3.65
C SER A 117 -9.00 1.34 -5.07
N LEU A 118 -9.84 1.07 -6.09
CA LEU A 118 -9.47 1.18 -7.49
C LEU A 118 -9.05 2.61 -7.85
N GLY A 119 -9.78 3.62 -7.34
CA GLY A 119 -9.43 5.03 -7.52
C GLY A 119 -8.02 5.36 -7.02
N GLY A 120 -7.63 4.83 -5.86
CA GLY A 120 -6.28 4.94 -5.32
C GLY A 120 -5.22 4.34 -6.25
N ASN A 121 -5.41 3.09 -6.68
CA ASN A 121 -4.48 2.40 -7.58
C ASN A 121 -4.35 3.11 -8.95
N VAL A 122 -5.45 3.62 -9.50
CA VAL A 122 -5.42 4.43 -10.75
C VAL A 122 -4.64 5.72 -10.53
N GLY A 123 -4.80 6.37 -9.36
CA GLY A 123 -4.01 7.53 -8.97
C GLY A 123 -2.51 7.24 -8.96
N PHE A 124 -2.09 6.15 -8.33
CA PHE A 124 -0.69 5.71 -8.36
C PHE A 124 -0.18 5.48 -9.79
N ALA A 125 -0.94 4.78 -10.63
CA ALA A 125 -0.56 4.50 -12.01
C ALA A 125 -0.48 5.76 -12.87
N ALA A 126 -1.33 6.74 -12.64
CA ALA A 126 -1.32 8.02 -13.36
C ALA A 126 -0.12 8.91 -12.99
N ALA A 127 0.45 8.74 -11.79
CA ALA A 127 1.50 9.59 -11.26
C ALA A 127 2.74 9.70 -12.17
N PRO A 128 3.40 8.61 -12.59
CA PRO A 128 4.59 8.70 -13.44
C PRO A 128 4.30 9.34 -14.81
N VAL A 129 3.12 9.10 -15.36
CA VAL A 129 2.72 9.71 -16.63
C VAL A 129 2.52 11.22 -16.47
N LEU A 130 1.81 11.63 -15.42
CA LEU A 130 1.57 13.05 -15.10
C LEU A 130 2.89 13.80 -14.83
N VAL A 131 3.73 13.23 -13.96
CA VAL A 131 5.03 13.84 -13.62
C VAL A 131 5.89 13.98 -14.87
N THR A 132 6.00 12.93 -15.68
CA THR A 132 6.80 12.98 -16.91
C THR A 132 6.23 13.98 -17.89
N ALA A 133 4.91 14.04 -18.09
CA ALA A 133 4.29 15.02 -18.99
C ALA A 133 4.58 16.45 -18.57
N VAL A 134 4.56 16.76 -17.27
CA VAL A 134 4.84 18.10 -16.75
C VAL A 134 6.33 18.43 -16.82
N ILE A 135 7.20 17.52 -16.33
CA ILE A 135 8.63 17.80 -16.20
C ILE A 135 9.34 17.76 -17.57
N ALA A 136 8.91 16.89 -18.50
CA ALA A 136 9.50 16.81 -19.85
C ALA A 136 9.37 18.09 -20.66
N THR A 137 8.41 18.97 -20.33
CA THR A 137 8.19 20.24 -21.07
C THR A 137 9.18 21.34 -20.70
N GLY A 138 9.76 21.31 -19.51
CA GLY A 138 10.67 22.37 -19.08
C GLY A 138 11.44 22.11 -17.80
N GLY A 139 11.62 20.84 -17.44
CA GLY A 139 12.38 20.43 -16.26
C GLY A 139 11.64 20.65 -14.94
N LEU A 140 12.37 20.46 -13.84
CA LEU A 140 11.84 20.56 -12.48
C LEU A 140 11.21 21.91 -12.13
N ARG A 141 11.55 22.99 -12.85
CA ARG A 141 10.93 24.32 -12.69
C ARG A 141 9.42 24.32 -12.96
N PHE A 142 8.91 23.34 -13.73
CA PHE A 142 7.48 23.17 -14.03
C PHE A 142 6.75 22.33 -12.99
N SER A 143 7.45 21.77 -11.99
CA SER A 143 6.81 21.01 -10.90
C SER A 143 5.65 21.74 -10.21
N PRO A 144 5.60 23.10 -10.10
CA PRO A 144 4.43 23.78 -9.56
C PRO A 144 3.11 23.45 -10.24
N LEU A 145 3.12 23.06 -11.52
CA LEU A 145 1.91 22.62 -12.23
C LEU A 145 1.31 21.32 -11.66
N LEU A 146 2.10 20.53 -10.93
CA LEU A 146 1.61 19.33 -10.25
C LEU A 146 0.62 19.64 -9.12
N ILE A 147 0.41 20.92 -8.74
CA ILE A 147 -0.65 21.31 -7.81
C ILE A 147 -2.06 21.16 -8.43
N LEU A 148 -2.20 21.24 -9.75
CA LEU A 148 -3.49 21.32 -10.44
C LEU A 148 -4.42 20.13 -10.10
N PRO A 149 -3.97 18.86 -10.10
CA PRO A 149 -4.83 17.74 -9.68
C PRO A 149 -5.33 17.87 -8.23
N ALA A 150 -4.53 18.48 -7.32
CA ALA A 150 -4.95 18.70 -5.94
C ALA A 150 -6.07 19.73 -5.86
N LEU A 151 -5.94 20.84 -6.58
CA LEU A 151 -6.97 21.88 -6.62
C LEU A 151 -8.27 21.33 -7.20
N ILE A 152 -8.20 20.62 -8.33
CA ILE A 152 -9.35 19.96 -8.95
C ILE A 152 -9.96 18.94 -7.98
N GLY A 153 -9.15 18.05 -7.40
CA GLY A 153 -9.61 17.04 -6.45
C GLY A 153 -10.26 17.65 -5.21
N SER A 154 -9.69 18.72 -4.67
CA SER A 154 -10.25 19.43 -3.51
C SER A 154 -11.61 20.06 -3.83
N VAL A 155 -11.75 20.68 -4.99
CA VAL A 155 -13.06 21.21 -5.44
C VAL A 155 -14.08 20.08 -5.61
N LEU A 156 -13.68 18.94 -6.17
CA LEU A 156 -14.56 17.78 -6.36
C LEU A 156 -14.98 17.12 -5.05
N THR A 157 -14.27 17.32 -3.94
CA THR A 157 -14.69 16.82 -2.62
C THR A 157 -15.76 17.71 -1.95
N LEU A 158 -15.91 18.98 -2.34
CA LEU A 158 -16.84 19.91 -1.70
C LEU A 158 -18.33 19.45 -1.72
N PRO A 159 -18.85 18.89 -2.83
CA PRO A 159 -20.22 18.35 -2.83
C PRO A 159 -20.39 17.19 -1.84
N VAL A 160 -19.36 16.35 -1.68
CA VAL A 160 -19.34 15.22 -0.73
C VAL A 160 -19.41 15.76 0.70
N LEU A 161 -18.65 16.80 1.04
CA LEU A 161 -18.67 17.43 2.36
C LEU A 161 -20.07 17.97 2.68
N ARG A 162 -20.69 18.69 1.75
CA ARG A 162 -22.06 19.21 1.91
C ARG A 162 -23.10 18.11 2.09
N ALA A 163 -22.93 16.96 1.43
CA ALA A 163 -23.82 15.81 1.59
C ALA A 163 -23.66 15.17 2.98
N LEU A 164 -22.43 15.10 3.49
CA LEU A 164 -22.14 14.53 4.81
C LEU A 164 -22.66 15.38 5.98
N GLU A 165 -22.62 16.69 5.86
CA GLU A 165 -23.20 17.60 6.87
C GLU A 165 -24.71 17.36 7.09
N LYS A 166 -25.40 16.83 6.08
CA LYS A 166 -26.83 16.53 6.12
C LYS A 166 -27.16 15.13 6.64
N THR A 167 -26.14 14.27 6.83
CA THR A 167 -26.34 12.88 7.27
C THR A 167 -25.98 12.77 8.75
N PRO A 168 -26.92 12.34 9.64
CA PRO A 168 -26.58 12.10 11.04
C PRO A 168 -25.42 11.12 11.15
N SER A 169 -24.45 11.43 12.02
CA SER A 169 -23.30 10.60 12.29
C SER A 169 -23.75 9.17 12.61
N ALA A 170 -23.45 8.25 11.72
CA ALA A 170 -23.65 6.82 11.99
C ALA A 170 -22.74 6.44 13.16
N GLY A 171 -23.37 6.04 14.24
CA GLY A 171 -22.81 5.89 15.56
C GLY A 171 -21.67 4.88 15.67
N LYS A 172 -20.96 5.06 16.76
CA LYS A 172 -20.04 4.12 17.43
C LYS A 172 -20.52 2.67 17.32
N GLY A 173 -19.64 1.76 16.93
CA GLY A 173 -19.90 0.37 17.19
C GLY A 173 -19.31 -0.59 16.17
N ALA A 174 -17.98 -0.74 16.13
CA ALA A 174 -17.48 -2.08 15.92
C ALA A 174 -17.50 -2.74 17.32
N THR A 175 -18.50 -3.58 17.59
CA THR A 175 -18.46 -4.52 18.70
C THR A 175 -17.15 -5.30 18.57
N ALA A 176 -16.33 -5.29 19.65
CA ALA A 176 -15.16 -6.14 19.70
C ALA A 176 -15.62 -7.58 19.46
N ALA A 177 -15.11 -8.22 18.41
CA ALA A 177 -15.43 -9.60 18.15
C ALA A 177 -14.89 -10.45 19.32
N GLU A 178 -15.66 -11.38 19.81
CA GLU A 178 -15.22 -12.38 20.77
C GLU A 178 -14.22 -13.31 20.06
N GLY A 179 -13.05 -13.54 20.65
CA GLY A 179 -12.04 -14.42 20.08
C GLY A 179 -10.71 -14.32 20.82
N GLN A 180 -9.85 -15.30 20.63
CA GLN A 180 -8.48 -15.28 21.16
C GLN A 180 -7.54 -14.68 20.14
N ASN A 181 -6.64 -13.78 20.60
CA ASN A 181 -5.63 -13.19 19.74
C ASN A 181 -4.48 -14.17 19.51
N ASP A 182 -4.18 -14.46 18.25
CA ASP A 182 -2.99 -15.20 17.83
C ASP A 182 -1.86 -14.24 17.46
N TRP A 183 -1.11 -13.82 18.47
CA TRP A 183 0.04 -12.93 18.29
C TRP A 183 1.18 -13.58 17.51
N ALA A 184 1.34 -14.92 17.59
CA ALA A 184 2.41 -15.61 16.90
C ALA A 184 2.20 -15.53 15.38
N SER A 185 1.02 -15.88 14.90
CA SER A 185 0.66 -15.77 13.49
C SER A 185 0.67 -14.31 13.01
N PHE A 186 0.20 -13.37 13.83
CA PHE A 186 0.26 -11.94 13.51
C PHE A 186 1.69 -11.43 13.33
N ILE A 187 2.65 -11.84 14.17
CA ILE A 187 4.07 -11.45 14.05
C ILE A 187 4.67 -12.04 12.77
N LEU A 188 4.43 -13.31 12.46
CA LEU A 188 4.91 -13.95 11.23
C LEU A 188 4.37 -13.25 9.98
N LEU A 189 3.06 -12.94 9.97
CA LEU A 189 2.44 -12.13 8.92
C LEU A 189 3.10 -10.76 8.80
N SER A 190 3.34 -10.08 9.94
CA SER A 190 3.97 -8.76 9.97
C SER A 190 5.38 -8.78 9.39
N LEU A 191 6.18 -9.82 9.69
CA LEU A 191 7.51 -10.01 9.10
C LEU A 191 7.44 -10.22 7.58
N ALA A 192 6.46 -10.98 7.08
CA ALA A 192 6.25 -11.15 5.65
C ALA A 192 5.83 -9.83 4.98
N VAL A 193 5.01 -9.00 5.65
CA VAL A 193 4.64 -7.66 5.18
C VAL A 193 5.87 -6.75 5.11
N VAL A 194 6.79 -6.84 6.07
CA VAL A 194 8.07 -6.11 6.02
C VAL A 194 8.88 -6.49 4.80
N CYS A 195 9.08 -7.78 4.53
CA CYS A 195 9.80 -8.24 3.34
C CYS A 195 9.15 -7.73 2.04
N ARG A 196 7.82 -7.78 1.96
CA ARG A 196 7.05 -7.23 0.85
C ARG A 196 7.28 -5.73 0.67
N SER A 197 7.27 -4.97 1.78
CA SER A 197 7.50 -3.52 1.80
C SER A 197 8.86 -3.14 1.21
N VAL A 198 9.90 -3.89 1.58
CA VAL A 198 11.26 -3.69 1.05
C VAL A 198 11.30 -3.85 -0.47
N VAL A 199 10.64 -4.89 -1.01
CA VAL A 199 10.57 -5.10 -2.47
C VAL A 199 9.78 -3.97 -3.14
N PHE A 200 8.60 -3.64 -2.61
CA PHE A 200 7.74 -2.63 -3.23
C PHE A 200 8.41 -1.25 -3.28
N VAL A 201 8.96 -0.77 -2.17
CA VAL A 201 9.59 0.55 -2.13
C VAL A 201 10.92 0.54 -2.90
N GLY A 202 11.71 -0.54 -2.82
CA GLY A 202 12.92 -0.69 -3.62
C GLY A 202 12.63 -0.66 -5.12
N MET A 203 11.61 -1.40 -5.59
CA MET A 203 11.19 -1.37 -6.98
C MET A 203 10.63 0.00 -7.39
N SER A 204 9.75 0.61 -6.61
CA SER A 204 9.18 1.92 -6.94
C SER A 204 10.23 3.03 -7.01
N THR A 205 11.31 2.92 -6.25
CA THR A 205 12.42 3.89 -6.25
C THR A 205 13.37 3.68 -7.42
N PHE A 206 13.72 2.43 -7.72
CA PHE A 206 14.86 2.14 -8.60
C PHE A 206 14.51 1.48 -9.94
N VAL A 207 13.29 0.94 -10.13
CA VAL A 207 12.93 0.24 -11.38
C VAL A 207 13.04 1.15 -12.61
N ALA A 208 12.73 2.43 -12.49
CA ALA A 208 12.83 3.37 -13.60
C ALA A 208 14.27 3.51 -14.11
N PHE A 209 15.24 3.58 -13.20
CA PHE A 209 16.66 3.63 -13.54
C PHE A 209 17.13 2.31 -14.12
N HIS A 210 16.79 1.20 -13.47
CA HIS A 210 17.21 -0.12 -13.89
C HIS A 210 16.71 -0.48 -15.30
N VAL A 211 15.42 -0.20 -15.59
CA VAL A 211 14.85 -0.43 -16.92
C VAL A 211 15.51 0.45 -17.97
N ARG A 212 15.80 1.72 -17.67
CA ARG A 212 16.53 2.58 -18.59
C ARG A 212 17.91 2.03 -18.95
N GLU A 213 18.66 1.54 -17.96
CA GLU A 213 19.97 0.90 -18.19
C GLU A 213 19.85 -0.39 -19.02
N GLN A 214 18.89 -1.27 -18.69
CA GLN A 214 18.73 -2.57 -19.34
C GLN A 214 18.18 -2.50 -20.77
N THR A 215 17.41 -1.45 -21.09
CA THR A 215 16.80 -1.29 -22.41
C THR A 215 17.53 -0.28 -23.30
N GLY A 216 18.47 0.48 -22.74
CA GLY A 216 19.08 1.63 -23.45
C GLY A 216 18.04 2.76 -23.73
N GLY A 217 16.85 2.67 -23.13
CA GLY A 217 15.76 3.63 -23.34
C GLY A 217 15.95 4.93 -22.53
N GLY A 218 15.29 6.00 -23.01
CA GLY A 218 15.30 7.28 -22.33
C GLY A 218 14.33 7.35 -21.13
N THR A 219 13.93 8.56 -20.74
CA THR A 219 12.99 8.83 -19.64
C THR A 219 11.66 8.08 -19.82
N SER A 220 11.17 7.95 -21.04
CA SER A 220 9.93 7.23 -21.36
C SER A 220 9.98 5.75 -20.95
N ALA A 221 11.11 5.08 -21.06
CA ALA A 221 11.28 3.69 -20.65
C ALA A 221 11.13 3.54 -19.12
N GLY A 222 11.74 4.42 -18.34
CA GLY A 222 11.59 4.45 -16.89
C GLY A 222 10.16 4.78 -16.45
N THR A 223 9.53 5.76 -17.11
CA THR A 223 8.13 6.14 -16.86
C THR A 223 7.17 4.96 -17.11
N ALA A 224 7.37 4.27 -18.25
CA ALA A 224 6.58 3.07 -18.59
C ALA A 224 6.77 1.96 -17.55
N ALA A 225 7.97 1.76 -17.01
CA ALA A 225 8.21 0.77 -15.98
C ALA A 225 7.46 1.10 -14.68
N LEU A 226 7.47 2.34 -14.23
CA LEU A 226 6.71 2.77 -13.06
C LEU A 226 5.19 2.70 -13.31
N PHE A 227 4.73 3.09 -14.50
CA PHE A 227 3.33 2.96 -14.87
C PHE A 227 2.88 1.49 -14.80
N VAL A 228 3.65 0.56 -15.38
CA VAL A 228 3.37 -0.88 -15.35
C VAL A 228 3.39 -1.41 -13.90
N LEU A 229 4.36 -0.97 -13.10
CA LEU A 229 4.46 -1.36 -11.69
C LEU A 229 3.20 -0.95 -10.90
N TYR A 230 2.71 0.26 -11.09
CA TYR A 230 1.55 0.75 -10.34
C TYR A 230 0.21 0.27 -10.93
N LEU A 231 0.11 0.16 -12.25
CA LEU A 231 -1.10 -0.39 -12.90
C LEU A 231 -1.31 -1.87 -12.55
N GLY A 232 -0.22 -2.64 -12.49
CA GLY A 232 -0.26 -4.04 -12.03
C GLY A 232 -0.80 -4.17 -10.62
N GLY A 233 -0.70 -3.12 -9.79
CA GLY A 233 -1.31 -3.05 -8.47
C GLY A 233 -2.83 -3.13 -8.50
N ALA A 234 -3.48 -2.40 -9.41
CA ALA A 234 -4.93 -2.47 -9.59
C ALA A 234 -5.37 -3.89 -10.00
N VAL A 235 -4.66 -4.48 -10.96
CA VAL A 235 -4.91 -5.85 -11.42
C VAL A 235 -4.69 -6.86 -10.29
N GLY A 236 -3.57 -6.75 -9.57
CA GLY A 236 -3.21 -7.65 -8.46
C GLY A 236 -4.25 -7.63 -7.34
N THR A 237 -4.70 -6.45 -6.93
CA THR A 237 -5.73 -6.30 -5.88
C THR A 237 -7.05 -6.97 -6.29
N LEU A 238 -7.50 -6.79 -7.53
CA LEU A 238 -8.71 -7.43 -8.05
C LEU A 238 -8.55 -8.95 -8.16
N LEU A 239 -7.39 -9.41 -8.62
CA LEU A 239 -7.09 -10.85 -8.69
C LEU A 239 -7.07 -11.48 -7.29
N GLY A 240 -6.42 -10.83 -6.32
CA GLY A 240 -6.34 -11.29 -4.94
C GLY A 240 -7.73 -11.55 -4.35
N SER A 241 -8.64 -10.57 -4.50
CA SER A 241 -10.02 -10.71 -4.03
C SER A 241 -10.75 -11.88 -4.71
N ARG A 242 -10.59 -12.05 -6.04
CA ARG A 242 -11.23 -13.15 -6.77
C ARG A 242 -10.67 -14.52 -6.41
N LEU A 243 -9.36 -14.62 -6.22
CA LEU A 243 -8.70 -15.86 -5.86
C LEU A 243 -9.10 -16.32 -4.44
N ALA A 244 -9.24 -15.38 -3.50
CA ALA A 244 -9.67 -15.66 -2.13
C ALA A 244 -11.13 -16.13 -2.00
N HIS A 245 -11.94 -16.01 -3.06
CA HIS A 245 -13.27 -16.64 -3.13
C HIS A 245 -13.22 -18.14 -3.48
N ARG A 246 -12.09 -18.64 -3.99
CA ARG A 246 -11.94 -20.04 -4.44
C ARG A 246 -10.94 -20.84 -3.60
N TRP A 247 -9.96 -20.17 -3.01
CA TRP A 247 -8.90 -20.75 -2.19
C TRP A 247 -8.75 -19.94 -0.91
N ASP A 248 -8.24 -20.56 0.14
CA ASP A 248 -7.93 -19.87 1.39
C ASP A 248 -6.90 -18.74 1.15
N ARG A 249 -6.97 -17.70 1.98
CA ARG A 249 -6.15 -16.49 1.83
C ARG A 249 -4.66 -16.79 2.01
N VAL A 250 -4.32 -17.69 2.93
CA VAL A 250 -2.92 -18.07 3.20
C VAL A 250 -2.30 -18.75 1.99
N THR A 251 -3.03 -19.68 1.34
CA THR A 251 -2.58 -20.32 0.09
C THR A 251 -2.42 -19.33 -1.05
N VAL A 252 -3.38 -18.42 -1.24
CA VAL A 252 -3.30 -17.38 -2.29
C VAL A 252 -2.07 -16.50 -2.09
N VAL A 253 -1.86 -16.02 -0.86
CA VAL A 253 -0.71 -15.14 -0.53
C VAL A 253 0.62 -15.88 -0.68
N SER A 254 0.71 -17.11 -0.16
CA SER A 254 1.91 -17.94 -0.25
C SER A 254 2.30 -18.21 -1.71
N THR A 255 1.34 -18.64 -2.54
CA THR A 255 1.57 -18.91 -3.96
C THR A 255 1.98 -17.65 -4.71
N SER A 256 1.36 -16.51 -4.39
CA SER A 256 1.70 -15.21 -4.98
C SER A 256 3.16 -14.85 -4.68
N TYR A 257 3.64 -15.02 -3.46
CA TYR A 257 5.03 -14.76 -3.10
C TYR A 257 6.01 -15.69 -3.83
N LEU A 258 5.67 -16.97 -3.97
CA LEU A 258 6.51 -17.91 -4.71
C LEU A 258 6.69 -17.49 -6.18
N ILE A 259 5.61 -17.08 -6.84
CA ILE A 259 5.66 -16.54 -8.21
C ILE A 259 6.46 -15.23 -8.24
N THR A 260 6.32 -14.38 -7.22
CA THR A 260 7.02 -13.10 -7.12
C THR A 260 8.54 -13.28 -7.03
N VAL A 261 9.06 -14.38 -6.46
CA VAL A 261 10.50 -14.67 -6.47
C VAL A 261 11.04 -14.70 -7.89
N ALA A 262 10.40 -15.49 -8.77
CA ALA A 262 10.80 -15.59 -10.17
C ALA A 262 10.60 -14.26 -10.92
N ALA A 263 9.54 -13.53 -10.61
CA ALA A 263 9.26 -12.23 -11.22
C ALA A 263 10.33 -11.18 -10.87
N VAL A 264 10.69 -11.05 -9.57
CA VAL A 264 11.76 -10.13 -9.13
C VAL A 264 13.10 -10.55 -9.70
N ALA A 265 13.41 -11.86 -9.73
CA ALA A 265 14.63 -12.35 -10.38
C ALA A 265 14.65 -11.97 -11.87
N GLY A 266 13.51 -12.07 -12.56
CA GLY A 266 13.39 -11.64 -13.95
C GLY A 266 13.65 -10.15 -14.13
N VAL A 267 13.15 -9.28 -13.23
CA VAL A 267 13.46 -7.84 -13.27
C VAL A 267 14.97 -7.60 -13.14
N VAL A 268 15.65 -8.31 -12.24
CA VAL A 268 17.08 -8.09 -11.95
C VAL A 268 17.98 -8.65 -13.03
N PHE A 269 17.64 -9.82 -13.60
CA PHE A 269 18.59 -10.59 -14.43
C PHE A 269 18.26 -10.61 -15.91
N VAL A 270 17.00 -10.37 -16.33
CA VAL A 270 16.61 -10.45 -17.73
C VAL A 270 16.80 -9.10 -18.42
N PRO A 271 17.69 -9.00 -19.44
CA PRO A 271 17.92 -7.76 -20.16
C PRO A 271 16.83 -7.49 -21.21
N GLY A 272 16.78 -6.24 -21.68
CA GLY A 272 15.97 -5.82 -22.81
C GLY A 272 14.45 -5.69 -22.48
N PRO A 273 13.58 -5.59 -23.50
CA PRO A 273 12.16 -5.25 -23.30
C PRO A 273 11.35 -6.28 -22.52
N ALA A 274 11.81 -7.53 -22.40
CA ALA A 274 11.14 -8.57 -21.59
C ALA A 274 11.04 -8.19 -20.10
N ILE A 275 11.89 -7.26 -19.63
CA ILE A 275 11.87 -6.75 -18.25
C ILE A 275 10.49 -6.20 -17.85
N TYR A 276 9.73 -5.59 -18.80
CA TYR A 276 8.39 -5.06 -18.51
C TYR A 276 7.39 -6.15 -18.08
N LEU A 277 7.51 -7.35 -18.67
CA LEU A 277 6.70 -8.50 -18.25
C LEU A 277 6.98 -8.85 -16.79
N PHE A 278 8.27 -8.89 -16.42
CA PHE A 278 8.67 -9.21 -15.05
C PHE A 278 8.31 -8.11 -14.06
N VAL A 279 8.36 -6.84 -14.47
CA VAL A 279 7.83 -5.71 -13.67
C VAL A 279 6.33 -5.87 -13.43
N ALA A 280 5.55 -6.21 -14.46
CA ALA A 280 4.12 -6.45 -14.34
C ALA A 280 3.82 -7.63 -13.40
N LEU A 281 4.51 -8.76 -13.58
CA LEU A 281 4.35 -9.94 -12.72
C LEU A 281 4.76 -9.65 -11.27
N THR A 282 5.85 -8.93 -11.06
CA THR A 282 6.27 -8.48 -9.72
C THR A 282 5.19 -7.64 -9.07
N SER A 283 4.63 -6.67 -9.81
CA SER A 283 3.56 -5.83 -9.30
C SER A 283 2.33 -6.64 -8.91
N VAL A 284 1.81 -7.46 -9.83
CA VAL A 284 0.65 -8.32 -9.55
C VAL A 284 0.93 -9.19 -8.32
N GLY A 285 2.09 -9.82 -8.25
CA GLY A 285 2.48 -10.68 -7.15
C GLY A 285 2.60 -9.96 -5.79
N LEU A 286 3.00 -8.69 -5.77
CA LEU A 286 3.05 -7.89 -4.55
C LEU A 286 1.67 -7.36 -4.11
N TYR A 287 0.74 -7.16 -5.06
CA TYR A 287 -0.56 -6.57 -4.75
C TYR A 287 -1.69 -7.60 -4.54
N VAL A 288 -1.57 -8.83 -5.07
CA VAL A 288 -2.48 -9.94 -4.71
C VAL A 288 -2.58 -10.14 -3.19
N PRO A 289 -1.46 -10.16 -2.43
CA PRO A 289 -1.50 -10.28 -0.98
C PRO A 289 -2.05 -9.06 -0.24
N PHE A 290 -2.09 -7.88 -0.86
CA PHE A 290 -2.26 -6.60 -0.16
C PHE A 290 -3.49 -6.57 0.76
N SER A 291 -4.69 -6.76 0.20
CA SER A 291 -5.94 -6.75 0.98
C SER A 291 -6.09 -7.99 1.86
N LEU A 292 -5.59 -9.14 1.40
CA LEU A 292 -5.69 -10.41 2.12
C LEU A 292 -4.87 -10.39 3.41
N GLN A 293 -3.69 -9.78 3.39
CA GLN A 293 -2.86 -9.63 4.60
C GLN A 293 -3.51 -8.72 5.65
N VAL A 294 -4.23 -7.68 5.22
CA VAL A 294 -4.96 -6.81 6.16
C VAL A 294 -6.09 -7.58 6.84
N THR A 295 -6.87 -8.35 6.08
CA THR A 295 -7.97 -9.14 6.65
C THR A 295 -7.46 -10.30 7.51
N LEU A 296 -6.39 -11.01 7.10
CA LEU A 296 -5.73 -12.02 7.92
C LEU A 296 -5.21 -11.45 9.24
N ALA A 297 -4.59 -10.25 9.20
CA ALA A 297 -4.11 -9.58 10.40
C ALA A 297 -5.24 -9.26 11.38
N GLN A 298 -6.39 -8.82 10.86
CA GLN A 298 -7.58 -8.55 11.66
C GLN A 298 -8.14 -9.83 12.30
N ASP A 299 -8.16 -10.93 11.55
CA ASP A 299 -8.69 -12.21 12.04
C ASP A 299 -7.72 -12.90 13.02
N TYR A 300 -6.40 -12.70 12.91
CA TYR A 300 -5.46 -13.16 13.94
C TYR A 300 -5.58 -12.34 15.24
N LEU A 301 -6.00 -11.08 15.18
CA LEU A 301 -6.21 -10.23 16.37
C LEU A 301 -7.65 -9.72 16.46
N PRO A 302 -8.64 -10.59 16.63
CA PRO A 302 -10.06 -10.21 16.56
C PRO A 302 -10.47 -9.20 17.63
N THR A 303 -9.83 -9.20 18.82
CA THR A 303 -10.11 -8.22 19.87
C THR A 303 -9.36 -6.90 19.67
N ARG A 304 -8.46 -6.80 18.67
CA ARG A 304 -7.59 -5.65 18.40
C ARG A 304 -7.50 -5.30 16.91
N VAL A 305 -8.62 -5.35 16.21
CA VAL A 305 -8.73 -5.15 14.74
C VAL A 305 -8.10 -3.83 14.28
N GLY A 306 -8.30 -2.73 15.03
CA GLY A 306 -7.69 -1.44 14.73
C GLY A 306 -6.16 -1.46 14.84
N THR A 307 -5.61 -2.12 15.87
CA THR A 307 -4.17 -2.31 16.05
C THR A 307 -3.59 -3.17 14.92
N ALA A 308 -4.25 -4.27 14.59
CA ALA A 308 -3.85 -5.17 13.52
C ALA A 308 -3.76 -4.43 12.17
N SER A 309 -4.81 -3.70 11.81
CA SER A 309 -4.86 -2.91 10.58
C SER A 309 -3.80 -1.81 10.56
N GLY A 310 -3.66 -1.07 11.65
CA GLY A 310 -2.72 0.06 11.74
C GLY A 310 -1.27 -0.39 11.60
N ILE A 311 -0.88 -1.48 12.29
CA ILE A 311 0.47 -2.05 12.18
C ILE A 311 0.71 -2.59 10.78
N THR A 312 -0.22 -3.38 10.23
CA THR A 312 -0.06 -3.99 8.91
C THR A 312 0.06 -2.94 7.81
N LEU A 313 -0.84 -1.96 7.77
CA LEU A 313 -0.80 -0.87 6.79
C LEU A 313 0.44 0.02 6.97
N GLY A 314 0.82 0.33 8.21
CA GLY A 314 2.03 1.08 8.50
C GLY A 314 3.29 0.36 8.00
N LEU A 315 3.44 -0.93 8.28
CA LEU A 315 4.59 -1.72 7.84
C LEU A 315 4.69 -1.86 6.32
N MET A 316 3.55 -1.82 5.59
CA MET A 316 3.52 -1.94 4.13
C MET A 316 4.35 -0.89 3.39
N VAL A 317 4.65 0.25 4.01
CA VAL A 317 5.39 1.35 3.39
C VAL A 317 6.61 1.77 4.20
N SER A 318 6.53 1.80 5.54
CA SER A 318 7.55 2.39 6.41
C SER A 318 8.90 1.71 6.30
N VAL A 319 8.94 0.39 6.44
CA VAL A 319 10.21 -0.36 6.50
C VAL A 319 10.91 -0.37 5.16
N GLY A 320 10.15 -0.49 4.06
CA GLY A 320 10.69 -0.34 2.71
C GLY A 320 11.33 1.03 2.51
N GLY A 321 10.70 2.10 3.02
CA GLY A 321 11.27 3.44 3.02
C GLY A 321 12.63 3.51 3.73
N LEU A 322 12.75 2.88 4.91
CA LEU A 322 14.01 2.85 5.68
C LEU A 322 15.14 2.09 4.96
N THR A 323 14.82 1.06 4.18
CA THR A 323 15.82 0.28 3.42
C THR A 323 16.23 0.95 2.11
N SER A 324 15.44 1.85 1.58
CA SER A 324 15.70 2.50 0.29
C SER A 324 17.06 3.22 0.21
N PRO A 325 17.50 4.03 1.22
CA PRO A 325 18.83 4.64 1.22
C PRO A 325 19.98 3.63 1.24
N LEU A 326 19.78 2.48 1.90
CA LEU A 326 20.79 1.40 1.87
C LEU A 326 20.94 0.82 0.47
N ILE A 327 19.82 0.54 -0.21
CA ILE A 327 19.82 0.09 -1.61
C ILE A 327 20.49 1.14 -2.49
N GLY A 328 20.18 2.43 -2.31
CA GLY A 328 20.79 3.54 -3.04
C GLY A 328 22.31 3.62 -2.83
N SER A 329 22.79 3.48 -1.59
CA SER A 329 24.21 3.49 -1.27
C SER A 329 24.96 2.32 -1.91
N ILE A 330 24.35 1.13 -1.94
CA ILE A 330 24.95 -0.02 -2.65
C ILE A 330 24.98 0.25 -4.16
N ALA A 331 23.93 0.86 -4.71
CA ALA A 331 23.86 1.21 -6.13
C ALA A 331 24.95 2.23 -6.51
N ASP A 332 25.15 3.27 -5.70
CA ASP A 332 26.21 4.27 -5.89
C ASP A 332 27.62 3.65 -5.81
N ALA A 333 27.83 2.68 -4.91
CA ALA A 333 29.11 2.03 -4.71
C ALA A 333 29.43 0.91 -5.73
N THR A 334 28.39 0.31 -6.36
CA THR A 334 28.56 -0.86 -7.23
C THR A 334 27.79 -0.75 -8.54
N SER A 335 26.53 -1.14 -8.54
CA SER A 335 25.59 -1.00 -9.66
C SER A 335 24.14 -1.16 -9.18
N LEU A 336 23.17 -0.65 -9.94
CA LEU A 336 21.74 -0.86 -9.67
C LEU A 336 21.38 -2.36 -9.64
N ARG A 337 21.94 -3.14 -10.55
CA ARG A 337 21.71 -4.60 -10.58
C ARG A 337 22.16 -5.26 -9.28
N THR A 338 23.36 -4.97 -8.79
CA THR A 338 23.89 -5.51 -7.53
C THR A 338 23.02 -5.08 -6.35
N ALA A 339 22.61 -3.82 -6.31
CA ALA A 339 21.78 -3.28 -5.24
C ALA A 339 20.36 -3.90 -5.18
N LEU A 340 19.82 -4.32 -6.33
CA LEU A 340 18.52 -4.95 -6.43
C LEU A 340 18.55 -6.47 -6.19
N MET A 341 19.69 -7.15 -6.29
CA MET A 341 19.81 -8.61 -6.08
C MET A 341 19.21 -9.09 -4.74
N PRO A 342 19.43 -8.44 -3.58
CA PRO A 342 18.87 -8.88 -2.32
C PRO A 342 17.33 -8.88 -2.30
N LEU A 343 16.67 -8.07 -3.15
CA LEU A 343 15.23 -8.03 -3.25
C LEU A 343 14.62 -9.35 -3.73
N VAL A 344 15.38 -10.18 -4.46
CA VAL A 344 14.93 -11.51 -4.91
C VAL A 344 14.67 -12.44 -3.71
N ALA A 345 15.45 -12.31 -2.64
CA ALA A 345 15.29 -13.14 -1.44
C ALA A 345 14.07 -12.74 -0.60
N MET A 346 13.59 -11.51 -0.69
CA MET A 346 12.52 -11.01 0.17
C MET A 346 11.18 -11.74 -0.05
N PRO A 347 10.68 -11.96 -1.28
CA PRO A 347 9.47 -12.75 -1.49
C PRO A 347 9.66 -14.22 -1.09
N ALA A 348 10.86 -14.78 -1.21
CA ALA A 348 11.16 -16.14 -0.75
C ALA A 348 11.04 -16.24 0.78
N LEU A 349 11.54 -15.25 1.52
CA LEU A 349 11.35 -15.16 2.98
C LEU A 349 9.87 -15.00 3.33
N SER A 350 9.14 -14.14 2.64
CA SER A 350 7.69 -14.00 2.84
C SER A 350 6.95 -15.33 2.60
N TRP A 351 7.31 -16.05 1.55
CA TRP A 351 6.74 -17.38 1.25
C TRP A 351 7.04 -18.39 2.36
N LEU A 352 8.28 -18.46 2.86
CA LEU A 352 8.65 -19.33 3.96
C LEU A 352 7.85 -19.03 5.23
N LEU A 353 7.67 -17.77 5.57
CA LEU A 353 6.87 -17.34 6.71
C LEU A 353 5.41 -17.75 6.53
N PHE A 354 4.83 -17.56 5.34
CA PHE A 354 3.44 -17.93 5.07
C PHE A 354 3.19 -19.43 5.05
N ARG A 355 4.20 -20.26 4.78
CA ARG A 355 4.07 -21.73 4.89
C ARG A 355 3.81 -22.23 6.32
N THR A 356 4.11 -21.44 7.32
CA THR A 356 3.90 -21.77 8.74
C THR A 356 2.60 -21.20 9.30
N LEU A 357 1.87 -20.40 8.50
CA LEU A 357 0.60 -19.82 8.88
C LEU A 357 -0.57 -20.72 8.52
N SER A 358 -1.61 -20.71 9.36
CA SER A 358 -2.89 -21.36 9.12
C SER A 358 -3.95 -20.31 8.79
N GLU A 359 -4.94 -20.68 7.97
CA GLU A 359 -6.12 -19.84 7.78
C GLU A 359 -6.89 -19.77 9.11
N PRO A 360 -7.22 -18.57 9.62
CA PRO A 360 -8.01 -18.42 10.83
C PRO A 360 -9.38 -19.06 10.68
N ALA A 361 -9.83 -19.84 11.68
CA ALA A 361 -11.19 -20.38 11.68
C ALA A 361 -12.21 -19.25 11.77
N LEU A 362 -13.18 -19.23 10.86
CA LEU A 362 -14.26 -18.25 10.91
C LEU A 362 -15.16 -18.58 12.12
N PRO A 363 -15.59 -17.59 12.93
CA PRO A 363 -16.40 -17.84 14.11
C PRO A 363 -17.72 -18.58 13.86
N GLU A 364 -18.30 -18.46 12.67
CA GLU A 364 -19.56 -19.11 12.30
C GLU A 364 -19.43 -20.63 12.15
N LEU A 365 -18.28 -21.15 11.69
CA LEU A 365 -18.08 -22.60 11.56
C LEU A 365 -17.83 -23.30 12.90
N SER A 366 -17.31 -22.59 13.88
CA SER A 366 -17.07 -23.11 15.23
C SER A 366 -18.38 -23.22 16.04
N ALA A 367 -19.38 -22.41 15.76
CA ALA A 367 -20.69 -22.51 16.40
C ALA A 367 -21.49 -23.70 15.86
N GLU A 368 -21.46 -23.97 14.55
CA GLU A 368 -22.13 -25.13 13.95
C GLU A 368 -21.50 -26.48 14.37
N LEU A 369 -20.15 -26.53 14.45
CA LEU A 369 -19.44 -27.74 14.89
C LEU A 369 -19.51 -27.96 16.42
N GLY A 370 -19.75 -26.89 17.21
CA GLY A 370 -19.97 -26.96 18.64
C GLY A 370 -21.35 -27.49 19.02
N ASP A 371 -22.37 -27.19 18.21
CA ASP A 371 -23.76 -27.61 18.41
C ASP A 371 -23.99 -29.06 17.96
N GLU A 372 -23.17 -29.58 17.01
CA GLU A 372 -23.21 -30.99 16.61
C GLU A 372 -22.46 -31.96 17.58
N ALA A 373 -21.68 -31.41 18.53
CA ALA A 373 -20.86 -32.19 19.47
C ALA A 373 -21.51 -32.41 20.85
N GLU A 374 -22.71 -31.90 21.12
CA GLU A 374 -23.47 -32.31 22.31
C GLU A 374 -24.12 -33.65 22.04
N PRO A 375 -23.71 -34.75 22.72
CA PRO A 375 -24.36 -36.06 22.51
C PRO A 375 -25.77 -36.06 23.11
N GLU A 376 -26.73 -36.40 22.29
CA GLU A 376 -28.08 -36.84 22.64
C GLU A 376 -28.05 -38.04 23.63
N THR A 377 -27.66 -37.82 24.90
CA THR A 377 -27.66 -38.83 25.95
C THR A 377 -28.28 -38.27 27.23
N ALA A 378 -29.56 -37.89 27.18
CA ALA A 378 -30.35 -37.72 28.40
C ALA A 378 -31.88 -37.65 28.11
N SER A 379 -32.46 -38.60 27.39
CA SER A 379 -33.93 -38.68 27.37
C SER A 379 -34.53 -40.09 27.27
N HIS A 380 -33.84 -41.13 27.75
CA HIS A 380 -34.40 -42.51 27.77
C HIS A 380 -34.30 -43.19 29.14
N THR A 381 -34.55 -42.51 30.25
CA THR A 381 -34.63 -43.15 31.59
C THR A 381 -35.69 -42.54 32.51
N ALA A 382 -36.84 -42.14 32.00
CA ALA A 382 -37.95 -41.68 32.86
C ALA A 382 -39.33 -42.22 32.49
N GLU A 383 -39.44 -43.35 31.81
CA GLU A 383 -40.76 -43.95 31.48
C GLU A 383 -40.86 -45.44 31.76
N ARG A 384 -40.24 -45.93 32.86
CA ARG A 384 -40.53 -47.27 33.46
C ARG A 384 -40.45 -47.29 34.98
N ALA A 385 -41.30 -46.49 35.66
CA ALA A 385 -41.65 -46.76 37.06
C ALA A 385 -42.98 -46.05 37.37
N GLY A 386 -44.11 -46.72 37.10
CA GLY A 386 -45.39 -46.12 37.41
C GLY A 386 -46.55 -46.94 36.83
N SER A 387 -46.63 -48.27 37.12
CA SER A 387 -47.89 -49.02 37.10
C SER A 387 -47.85 -50.10 38.14
#